data_57294533cb51697397d1d7ccb5acbabc
#
_entry.id   57294533cb51697397d1d7ccb5acbabc
#
_cell.length_a   1.000
_cell.length_b   1.000
_cell.length_c   1.000
_cell.angle_alpha   90.00
_cell.angle_beta   90.00
_cell.angle_gamma   90.00
#
_symmetry.space_group_name_H-M   'P 1'
#
loop_
_entity.id
_entity.type
_entity.pdbx_description
1 polymer ?
#
loop_
_entity_poly.entity_id
_entity_poly.type
_entity_poly.pdbx_seq_one_letter_code
_entity_poly.pdbx_strand_id
1 'polypeptide(L)'
;MTKNLTEKQQKFLAALFDEAGGDARLAKKMAGYSDETRLAEVVKPLKDEIMDATKEYMAYVAPKAAMAMGNALVDPTELGIRD
;
A
#
# COMPACT_ATOMS: atom_id res chain seq x y z
N MET A 1 17.55 -5.68 11.44
CA MET A 1 16.98 -6.11 12.70
C MET A 1 15.48 -5.82 12.73
N THR A 2 14.70 -6.77 13.19
CA THR A 2 13.26 -6.63 13.21
C THR A 2 12.80 -5.92 14.47
N LYS A 3 11.89 -4.97 14.28
CA LYS A 3 11.28 -4.25 15.38
C LYS A 3 10.12 -5.07 15.93
N ASN A 4 10.02 -5.11 17.25
CA ASN A 4 8.88 -5.76 17.89
C ASN A 4 7.66 -4.85 17.80
N LEU A 5 6.69 -5.27 17.01
CA LEU A 5 5.48 -4.50 16.80
C LEU A 5 4.39 -4.95 17.77
N THR A 6 3.59 -3.99 18.24
CA THR A 6 2.44 -4.33 19.05
C THR A 6 1.38 -4.99 18.17
N GLU A 7 0.41 -5.64 18.83
CA GLU A 7 -0.66 -6.29 18.10
C GLU A 7 -1.45 -5.28 17.25
N LYS A 8 -1.71 -4.11 17.81
CA LYS A 8 -2.41 -3.06 17.05
C LYS A 8 -1.61 -2.60 15.85
N GLN A 9 -0.28 -2.47 16.01
CA GLN A 9 0.57 -2.07 14.91
C GLN A 9 0.57 -3.10 13.79
N GLN A 10 0.60 -4.36 14.16
CA GLN A 10 0.52 -5.44 13.18
C GLN A 10 -0.81 -5.44 12.45
N LYS A 11 -1.90 -5.21 13.18
CA LYS A 11 -3.22 -5.13 12.58
C LYS A 11 -3.33 -3.94 11.65
N PHE A 12 -2.75 -2.81 12.03
CA PHE A 12 -2.75 -1.63 11.20
C PHE A 12 -2.05 -1.89 9.88
N LEU A 13 -0.85 -2.47 9.92
CA LEU A 13 -0.10 -2.76 8.71
C LEU A 13 -0.83 -3.75 7.82
N ALA A 14 -1.37 -4.81 8.42
CA ALA A 14 -2.10 -5.81 7.65
C ALA A 14 -3.32 -5.20 6.97
N ALA A 15 -4.08 -4.39 7.69
CA ALA A 15 -5.28 -3.77 7.15
C ALA A 15 -4.92 -2.75 6.06
N LEU A 16 -3.84 -2.01 6.26
CA LEU A 16 -3.45 -0.97 5.32
C LEU A 16 -3.23 -1.51 3.91
N PHE A 17 -2.62 -2.68 3.80
CA PHE A 17 -2.29 -3.26 2.50
C PHE A 17 -3.30 -4.31 2.05
N ASP A 18 -4.41 -4.46 2.75
CA ASP A 18 -5.42 -5.44 2.39
C ASP A 18 -6.80 -4.77 2.40
N GLU A 19 -7.49 -4.86 3.54
CA GLU A 19 -8.89 -4.44 3.62
C GLU A 19 -9.07 -2.93 3.47
N ALA A 20 -8.14 -2.15 3.97
CA ALA A 20 -8.23 -0.70 3.87
C ALA A 20 -7.81 -0.16 2.50
N GLY A 21 -7.18 -1.00 1.68
CA GLY A 21 -6.82 -0.60 0.33
C GLY A 21 -5.89 0.60 0.25
N GLY A 22 -5.03 0.78 1.23
CA GLY A 22 -4.10 1.89 1.26
C GLY A 22 -4.60 3.10 2.04
N ASP A 23 -5.83 3.04 2.56
CA ASP A 23 -6.39 4.14 3.33
C ASP A 23 -5.95 4.03 4.78
N ALA A 24 -5.02 4.89 5.19
CA ALA A 24 -4.44 4.83 6.52
C ALA A 24 -5.45 5.14 7.62
N ARG A 25 -6.40 6.01 7.35
CA ARG A 25 -7.43 6.33 8.35
C ARG A 25 -8.34 5.13 8.60
N LEU A 26 -8.71 4.45 7.54
CA LEU A 26 -9.53 3.27 7.66
C LEU A 26 -8.76 2.15 8.36
N ALA A 27 -7.49 1.98 8.01
CA ALA A 27 -6.64 0.98 8.64
C ALA A 27 -6.51 1.23 10.14
N LYS A 28 -6.37 2.50 10.53
CA LYS A 28 -6.30 2.88 11.95
C LYS A 28 -7.56 2.44 12.69
N LYS A 29 -8.70 2.70 12.09
CA LYS A 29 -9.98 2.33 12.67
C LYS A 29 -10.12 0.81 12.77
N MET A 30 -9.74 0.10 11.72
CA MET A 30 -9.84 -1.35 11.69
C MET A 30 -8.90 -2.01 12.70
N ALA A 31 -7.77 -1.37 12.98
CA ALA A 31 -6.82 -1.89 13.96
C ALA A 31 -7.27 -1.69 15.40
N GLY A 32 -8.31 -0.89 15.61
CA GLY A 32 -8.85 -0.69 16.95
C GLY A 32 -8.28 0.51 17.69
N TYR A 33 -7.63 1.41 16.98
CA TYR A 33 -7.15 2.65 17.61
C TYR A 33 -8.32 3.58 17.90
N SER A 34 -8.16 4.37 18.96
CA SER A 34 -9.16 5.36 19.34
C SER A 34 -9.25 6.45 18.27
N ASP A 35 -10.46 7.00 18.10
CA ASP A 35 -10.66 8.13 17.19
C ASP A 35 -9.83 9.33 17.61
N GLU A 36 -9.50 9.42 18.89
CA GLU A 36 -8.71 10.54 19.40
C GLU A 36 -7.23 10.37 19.11
N THR A 37 -6.80 9.17 18.76
CA THR A 37 -5.42 8.93 18.38
C THR A 37 -5.15 9.55 17.02
N ARG A 38 -4.16 10.40 16.93
CA ARG A 38 -3.83 11.05 15.67
C ARG A 38 -3.21 10.05 14.70
N LEU A 39 -3.56 10.17 13.44
CA LEU A 39 -3.01 9.30 12.42
C LEU A 39 -1.49 9.37 12.40
N ALA A 40 -0.93 10.56 12.58
CA ALA A 40 0.52 10.72 12.61
C ALA A 40 1.16 9.92 13.73
N GLU A 41 0.48 9.77 14.87
CA GLU A 41 1.01 9.00 16.00
C GLU A 41 1.05 7.52 15.68
N VAL A 42 0.16 7.05 14.83
CA VAL A 42 0.15 5.64 14.41
C VAL A 42 1.21 5.40 13.34
N VAL A 43 1.28 6.29 12.36
CA VAL A 43 2.12 6.11 11.18
C VAL A 43 3.60 6.36 11.49
N LYS A 44 3.88 7.37 12.31
CA LYS A 44 5.26 7.80 12.53
C LYS A 44 6.17 6.68 13.02
N PRO A 45 5.80 5.94 14.08
CA PRO A 45 6.65 4.83 14.53
C PRO A 45 6.71 3.66 13.56
N LEU A 46 5.81 3.61 12.58
CA LEU A 46 5.75 2.52 11.61
C LEU A 46 6.25 2.95 10.23
N LYS A 47 6.85 4.12 10.13
CA LYS A 47 7.25 4.68 8.85
C LYS A 47 8.13 3.71 8.06
N ASP A 48 9.13 3.13 8.69
CA ASP A 48 10.04 2.22 7.99
C ASP A 48 9.32 0.95 7.57
N GLU A 49 8.49 0.42 8.45
CA GLU A 49 7.74 -0.80 8.16
C GLU A 49 6.76 -0.57 7.01
N ILE A 50 6.11 0.60 7.00
CA ILE A 50 5.19 0.94 5.93
C ILE A 50 5.94 1.06 4.59
N MET A 51 7.10 1.70 4.61
CA MET A 51 7.88 1.84 3.38
C MET A 51 8.37 0.51 2.87
N ASP A 52 8.85 -0.35 3.75
CA ASP A 52 9.31 -1.68 3.35
C ASP A 52 8.17 -2.50 2.79
N ALA A 53 7.02 -2.48 3.45
CA ALA A 53 5.84 -3.23 2.97
C ALA A 53 5.34 -2.67 1.65
N THR A 54 5.41 -1.35 1.47
CA THR A 54 5.00 -0.71 0.22
C THR A 54 5.88 -1.17 -0.93
N LYS A 55 7.19 -1.21 -0.72
CA LYS A 55 8.13 -1.67 -1.74
C LYS A 55 7.85 -3.11 -2.12
N GLU A 56 7.60 -3.94 -1.13
CA GLU A 56 7.31 -5.34 -1.38
C GLU A 56 6.02 -5.50 -2.15
N TYR A 57 4.99 -4.77 -1.75
CA TYR A 57 3.71 -4.80 -2.42
C TYR A 57 3.84 -4.35 -3.88
N MET A 58 4.59 -3.27 -4.11
CA MET A 58 4.82 -2.77 -5.46
C MET A 58 5.55 -3.78 -6.32
N ALA A 59 6.44 -4.56 -5.73
CA ALA A 59 7.13 -5.60 -6.47
C ALA A 59 6.17 -6.66 -7.01
N TYR A 60 5.08 -6.90 -6.29
CA TYR A 60 4.07 -7.86 -6.76
C TYR A 60 3.14 -7.28 -7.80
N VAL A 61 2.75 -6.01 -7.67
CA VAL A 61 1.71 -5.44 -8.51
C VAL A 61 2.24 -4.62 -9.68
N ALA A 62 3.46 -4.08 -9.56
CA ALA A 62 4.00 -3.21 -10.61
C ALA A 62 4.13 -3.91 -11.97
N PRO A 63 4.61 -5.16 -12.04
CA PRO A 63 4.70 -5.82 -13.35
C PRO A 63 3.34 -5.94 -14.03
N LYS A 64 2.32 -6.28 -13.26
CA LYS A 64 0.98 -6.43 -13.82
C LYS A 64 0.44 -5.09 -14.32
N ALA A 65 0.64 -4.04 -13.54
CA ALA A 65 0.19 -2.70 -13.91
C ALA A 65 0.94 -2.22 -15.16
N ALA A 66 2.25 -2.45 -15.20
CA ALA A 66 3.07 -2.04 -16.33
C ALA A 66 2.65 -2.76 -17.61
N MET A 67 2.36 -4.05 -17.50
CA MET A 67 1.92 -4.82 -18.66
C MET A 67 0.57 -4.33 -19.17
N ALA A 68 -0.33 -4.02 -18.25
CA ALA A 68 -1.64 -3.50 -18.65
C ALA A 68 -1.51 -2.14 -19.32
N MET A 69 -0.65 -1.29 -18.82
CA MET A 69 -0.41 0.02 -19.40
C MET A 69 0.28 -0.11 -20.77
N GLY A 70 1.22 -1.04 -20.86
CA GLY A 70 1.90 -1.27 -22.11
C GLY A 70 0.95 -1.73 -23.19
N ASN A 71 0.04 -2.61 -22.86
CA ASN A 71 -0.96 -3.07 -23.81
C ASN A 71 -1.85 -1.91 -24.28
N ALA A 72 -2.23 -1.07 -23.34
CA ALA A 72 -3.07 0.07 -23.67
C ALA A 72 -2.35 1.08 -24.55
N LEU A 73 -1.06 1.24 -24.37
CA LEU A 73 -0.26 2.19 -25.12
C LEU A 73 0.06 1.69 -26.53
N VAL A 74 0.23 0.39 -26.67
CA VAL A 74 0.58 -0.20 -27.97
C VAL A 74 -0.59 -0.19 -28.92
N ASP A 75 -1.73 -0.16 -28.39
CA ASP A 75 -2.92 -0.23 -29.17
C ASP A 75 -3.18 1.04 -29.92
N PRO A 76 -2.82 1.46 -30.81
CA PRO A 76 -2.98 2.62 -31.45
C PRO A 76 -2.32 2.77 -32.69
N THR A 77 -2.50 2.09 -32.52
CA THR A 77 -1.80 2.16 -33.04
C THR A 77 -1.07 2.09 -33.31
N GLU A 78 -1.16 1.89 -33.11
CA GLU A 78 -0.18 1.95 -32.88
C GLU A 78 0.37 1.97 -32.86
N LEU A 79 -0.29 2.09 -33.11
CA LEU A 79 0.39 2.36 -32.86
C LEU A 79 0.68 2.32 -33.31
N GLY A 80 0.00 2.29 -33.90
CA GLY A 80 0.55 2.51 -33.89
C GLY A 80 0.48 2.29 -34.30
N ILE A 81 0.32 2.41 -34.51
CA ILE A 81 0.58 2.45 -34.57
C ILE A 81 0.32 2.20 -35.03
N ARG A 82 -0.05 2.32 -35.34
CA ARG A 82 -0.16 2.45 -35.55
C ARG A 82 -0.27 2.33 -36.00
N ASP A 83 -0.68 2.23 -36.31
CA ASP A 83 -0.61 2.33 -36.71
C ASP A 83 -0.63 2.46 -36.94
#